data_f3a84f10e57a053a65ebd2df4364f881
#
_entry.id   f3a84f10e57a053a65ebd2df4364f881
#
_cell.length_a   1.000
_cell.length_b   1.000
_cell.length_c   1.000
_cell.angle_alpha   90.00
_cell.angle_beta   90.00
_cell.angle_gamma   90.00
#
_symmetry.space_group_name_H-M   'P 1'
#
loop_
_entity.id
_entity.type
_entity.pdbx_description
1 polymer ?
#
loop_
_entity_poly.entity_id
_entity_poly.type
_entity_poly.pdbx_seq_one_letter_code
_entity_poly.pdbx_strand_id
1 'polypeptide(L)'
;VKNIKELLAGCADLCFAMKANPFLTNALSDVVDRFEICSPGEYHIYKKYQLPGNKIIYSGVYKDEETLSEALEDYTEEATYTIESEEHLRLIDQWTRNHGRTVNVLLRLTSGNQFGMDEELVCKIIGERESYPGIHIAGIHYFSGTQKHKLSKIQKELEKLDQFCLFLKEDFAFEVQQLEYGPGAGISYFPSDKNVLSTEEMVTGIREIIKNMQFQGTITLEMGRFLTAMCGSYFT
;
A
#
# COMPACT_ATOMS: atom_id res chain seq x y z
N VAL A 1 12.04 -13.90 -0.30
CA VAL A 1 11.17 -13.02 0.49
C VAL A 1 11.70 -12.88 1.91
N LYS A 2 12.04 -13.97 2.63
CA LYS A 2 12.59 -13.89 4.00
C LYS A 2 13.80 -12.96 4.10
N ASN A 3 14.76 -13.09 3.21
CA ASN A 3 15.95 -12.22 3.13
C ASN A 3 15.60 -10.73 2.98
N ILE A 4 14.59 -10.41 2.16
CA ILE A 4 14.10 -9.04 1.99
C ILE A 4 13.49 -8.53 3.30
N LYS A 5 12.70 -9.36 3.97
CA LYS A 5 12.11 -9.04 5.27
C LYS A 5 13.19 -8.75 6.34
N GLU A 6 14.25 -9.56 6.37
CA GLU A 6 15.39 -9.38 7.28
C GLU A 6 16.14 -8.07 6.98
N LEU A 7 16.36 -7.75 5.71
CA LEU A 7 17.01 -6.49 5.31
C LEU A 7 16.17 -5.25 5.68
N LEU A 8 14.84 -5.36 5.69
CA LEU A 8 13.93 -4.28 6.05
C LEU A 8 13.65 -4.18 7.56
N ALA A 9 14.09 -5.16 8.35
CA ALA A 9 13.78 -5.24 9.78
C ALA A 9 14.10 -3.93 10.53
N GLY A 10 13.12 -3.45 11.30
CA GLY A 10 13.21 -2.20 12.07
C GLY A 10 13.20 -0.92 11.22
N CYS A 11 12.90 -1.01 9.92
CA CYS A 11 12.85 0.13 9.02
C CYS A 11 11.50 0.24 8.30
N ALA A 12 11.00 -0.86 7.77
CA ALA A 12 9.72 -0.90 7.07
C ALA A 12 9.06 -2.28 7.16
N ASP A 13 7.74 -2.29 7.11
CA ASP A 13 6.94 -3.49 6.94
C ASP A 13 6.94 -3.91 5.46
N LEU A 14 6.79 -5.21 5.22
CA LEU A 14 6.70 -5.78 3.88
C LEU A 14 5.27 -6.18 3.56
N CYS A 15 4.69 -5.55 2.54
CA CYS A 15 3.37 -5.88 1.99
C CYS A 15 3.52 -6.65 0.68
N PHE A 16 2.82 -7.79 0.59
CA PHE A 16 2.74 -8.56 -0.65
C PHE A 16 1.53 -8.17 -1.48
N ALA A 17 1.76 -7.61 -2.68
CA ALA A 17 0.71 -7.33 -3.64
C ALA A 17 0.25 -8.62 -4.32
N MET A 18 -0.92 -9.13 -3.90
CA MET A 18 -1.45 -10.45 -4.32
C MET A 18 -1.66 -10.57 -5.82
N LYS A 19 -1.96 -9.46 -6.51
CA LYS A 19 -2.11 -9.39 -7.97
C LYS A 19 -0.92 -9.96 -8.74
N ALA A 20 0.27 -9.97 -8.16
CA ALA A 20 1.48 -10.50 -8.82
C ALA A 20 1.50 -12.02 -8.91
N ASN A 21 1.03 -12.72 -7.89
CA ASN A 21 0.88 -14.18 -7.88
C ASN A 21 0.03 -14.63 -6.67
N PRO A 22 -1.30 -14.70 -6.80
CA PRO A 22 -2.19 -15.03 -5.70
C PRO A 22 -2.02 -16.46 -5.15
N PHE A 23 -1.38 -17.36 -5.92
CA PHE A 23 -1.08 -18.72 -5.44
C PHE A 23 -0.08 -18.77 -4.28
N LEU A 24 0.71 -17.69 -4.10
CA LEU A 24 1.69 -17.61 -3.03
C LEU A 24 1.13 -17.07 -1.71
N THR A 25 -0.13 -16.65 -1.67
CA THR A 25 -0.75 -16.01 -0.50
C THR A 25 -0.56 -16.80 0.78
N ASN A 26 -0.93 -18.09 0.76
CA ASN A 26 -0.77 -18.95 1.94
C ASN A 26 0.70 -19.18 2.31
N ALA A 27 1.56 -19.38 1.32
CA ALA A 27 2.98 -19.63 1.54
C ALA A 27 3.74 -18.41 2.12
N LEU A 28 3.20 -17.21 1.93
CA LEU A 28 3.79 -15.96 2.42
C LEU A 28 3.15 -15.46 3.72
N SER A 29 2.11 -16.13 4.23
CA SER A 29 1.33 -15.66 5.39
C SER A 29 2.17 -15.43 6.65
N ASP A 30 3.20 -16.24 6.88
CA ASP A 30 4.09 -16.13 8.03
C ASP A 30 5.34 -15.30 7.75
N VAL A 31 5.50 -14.81 6.52
CA VAL A 31 6.72 -14.09 6.10
C VAL A 31 6.47 -12.60 5.97
N VAL A 32 5.35 -12.21 5.35
CA VAL A 32 5.02 -10.80 5.12
C VAL A 32 4.16 -10.23 6.25
N ASP A 33 4.25 -8.92 6.44
CA ASP A 33 3.46 -8.22 7.46
C ASP A 33 2.05 -7.95 6.95
N ARG A 34 1.91 -7.61 5.68
CA ARG A 34 0.66 -7.20 5.05
C ARG A 34 0.46 -7.85 3.69
N PHE A 35 -0.79 -7.83 3.23
CA PHE A 35 -1.21 -8.24 1.89
C PHE A 35 -2.04 -7.12 1.25
N GLU A 36 -1.64 -6.66 0.09
CA GLU A 36 -2.46 -5.78 -0.74
C GLU A 36 -3.42 -6.62 -1.58
N ILE A 37 -4.71 -6.35 -1.42
CA ILE A 37 -5.83 -6.98 -2.12
C ILE A 37 -6.46 -5.93 -3.04
N CYS A 38 -6.50 -6.19 -4.35
CA CYS A 38 -6.96 -5.23 -5.35
C CYS A 38 -8.23 -5.65 -6.09
N SER A 39 -8.79 -6.80 -5.77
CA SER A 39 -9.96 -7.34 -6.47
C SER A 39 -10.79 -8.28 -5.61
N PRO A 40 -12.09 -8.47 -5.94
CA PRO A 40 -12.95 -9.46 -5.29
C PRO A 40 -12.35 -10.87 -5.28
N GLY A 41 -11.74 -11.27 -6.41
CA GLY A 41 -11.11 -12.59 -6.52
C GLY A 41 -9.94 -12.79 -5.54
N GLU A 42 -9.10 -11.76 -5.37
CA GLU A 42 -8.01 -11.79 -4.38
C GLU A 42 -8.55 -11.82 -2.95
N TYR A 43 -9.61 -11.05 -2.67
CA TYR A 43 -10.29 -11.06 -1.38
C TYR A 43 -10.81 -12.45 -1.02
N HIS A 44 -11.53 -13.12 -1.94
CA HIS A 44 -12.04 -14.48 -1.71
C HIS A 44 -10.93 -15.51 -1.52
N ILE A 45 -9.78 -15.36 -2.22
CA ILE A 45 -8.60 -16.22 -1.99
C ILE A 45 -8.05 -15.98 -0.58
N TYR A 46 -7.92 -14.73 -0.15
CA TYR A 46 -7.46 -14.39 1.19
C TYR A 46 -8.36 -14.96 2.29
N LYS A 47 -9.67 -14.74 2.15
CA LYS A 47 -10.71 -15.26 3.06
C LYS A 47 -10.71 -16.76 3.13
N LYS A 48 -10.52 -17.47 2.00
CA LYS A 48 -10.43 -18.93 1.96
C LYS A 48 -9.32 -19.51 2.84
N TYR A 49 -8.21 -18.79 2.96
CA TYR A 49 -7.09 -19.20 3.83
C TYR A 49 -7.28 -18.76 5.29
N GLN A 50 -8.37 -18.08 5.63
CA GLN A 50 -8.70 -17.63 6.98
C GLN A 50 -7.55 -16.81 7.61
N LEU A 51 -6.91 -15.96 6.80
CA LEU A 51 -5.81 -15.12 7.26
C LEU A 51 -6.34 -13.92 8.06
N PRO A 52 -5.53 -13.40 9.01
CA PRO A 52 -6.00 -12.36 9.94
C PRO A 52 -6.24 -11.00 9.26
N GLY A 53 -7.31 -10.31 9.64
CA GLY A 53 -7.74 -9.04 9.06
C GLY A 53 -6.70 -7.92 9.20
N ASN A 54 -5.94 -7.90 10.28
CA ASN A 54 -4.91 -6.90 10.52
C ASN A 54 -3.73 -6.93 9.52
N LYS A 55 -3.66 -7.96 8.67
CA LYS A 55 -2.69 -8.02 7.56
C LYS A 55 -3.25 -7.49 6.24
N ILE A 56 -4.53 -7.13 6.17
CA ILE A 56 -5.16 -6.68 4.92
C ILE A 56 -4.92 -5.18 4.69
N ILE A 57 -4.52 -4.85 3.46
CA ILE A 57 -4.68 -3.55 2.85
C ILE A 57 -5.57 -3.73 1.63
N TYR A 58 -6.84 -3.34 1.77
CA TYR A 58 -7.84 -3.47 0.71
C TYR A 58 -7.75 -2.28 -0.24
N SER A 59 -7.08 -2.49 -1.35
CA SER A 59 -6.76 -1.48 -2.37
C SER A 59 -7.57 -1.69 -3.65
N GLY A 60 -7.15 -1.04 -4.72
CA GLY A 60 -7.68 -1.20 -6.05
C GLY A 60 -8.78 -0.21 -6.40
N VAL A 61 -8.80 0.19 -7.66
CA VAL A 61 -9.76 1.17 -8.20
C VAL A 61 -11.16 0.61 -8.36
N TYR A 62 -11.27 -0.71 -8.55
CA TYR A 62 -12.56 -1.39 -8.62
C TYR A 62 -12.95 -1.88 -7.22
N LYS A 63 -13.83 -1.13 -6.59
CA LYS A 63 -14.49 -1.49 -5.35
C LYS A 63 -15.99 -1.57 -5.62
N ASP A 64 -16.49 -2.76 -5.95
CA ASP A 64 -17.93 -2.96 -6.01
C ASP A 64 -18.53 -2.95 -4.60
N GLU A 65 -19.75 -2.44 -4.49
CA GLU A 65 -20.42 -2.22 -3.21
C GLU A 65 -20.62 -3.54 -2.43
N GLU A 66 -20.92 -4.64 -3.14
CA GLU A 66 -21.19 -5.94 -2.54
C GLU A 66 -19.95 -6.52 -1.87
N THR A 67 -18.84 -6.64 -2.61
CA THR A 67 -17.59 -7.20 -2.07
C THR A 67 -16.95 -6.26 -1.05
N LEU A 68 -17.07 -4.95 -1.24
CA LEU A 68 -16.58 -3.97 -0.26
C LEU A 68 -17.35 -4.10 1.06
N SER A 69 -18.68 -4.22 1.01
CA SER A 69 -19.51 -4.41 2.20
C SER A 69 -19.16 -5.73 2.90
N GLU A 70 -18.99 -6.82 2.17
CA GLU A 70 -18.56 -8.12 2.72
C GLU A 70 -17.20 -7.99 3.43
N ALA A 71 -16.22 -7.33 2.81
CA ALA A 71 -14.91 -7.14 3.41
C ALA A 71 -14.95 -6.26 4.67
N LEU A 72 -15.79 -5.22 4.63
CA LEU A 72 -16.02 -4.35 5.77
C LEU A 72 -16.73 -5.09 6.92
N GLU A 73 -17.68 -5.96 6.65
CA GLU A 73 -18.34 -6.79 7.67
C GLU A 73 -17.37 -7.79 8.32
N ASP A 74 -16.58 -8.46 7.50
CA ASP A 74 -15.63 -9.49 7.96
C ASP A 74 -14.45 -8.92 8.77
N TYR A 75 -13.90 -7.76 8.36
CA TYR A 75 -12.61 -7.25 8.85
C TYR A 75 -12.60 -5.77 9.23
N THR A 76 -13.72 -5.16 9.52
CA THR A 76 -13.93 -3.71 9.73
C THR A 76 -12.74 -2.96 10.33
N GLU A 77 -12.48 -3.19 11.60
CA GLU A 77 -11.51 -2.42 12.41
C GLU A 77 -10.08 -2.98 12.29
N GLU A 78 -9.96 -4.21 11.81
CA GLU A 78 -8.67 -4.90 11.67
C GLU A 78 -7.95 -4.52 10.38
N ALA A 79 -8.69 -4.47 9.26
CA ALA A 79 -8.14 -4.18 7.95
C ALA A 79 -7.96 -2.68 7.71
N THR A 80 -7.09 -2.35 6.78
CA THR A 80 -6.91 -0.99 6.26
C THR A 80 -7.46 -0.94 4.82
N TYR A 81 -8.22 0.10 4.50
CA TYR A 81 -8.83 0.29 3.19
C TYR A 81 -8.26 1.51 2.49
N THR A 82 -7.94 1.43 1.19
CA THR A 82 -7.52 2.62 0.45
C THR A 82 -8.71 3.36 -0.13
N ILE A 83 -8.71 4.67 0.02
CA ILE A 83 -9.63 5.59 -0.66
C ILE A 83 -8.88 6.20 -1.84
N GLU A 84 -9.36 5.92 -3.06
CA GLU A 84 -8.72 6.32 -4.32
C GLU A 84 -9.57 7.33 -5.10
N SER A 85 -10.77 7.64 -4.61
CA SER A 85 -11.72 8.57 -5.21
C SER A 85 -12.76 9.04 -4.19
N GLU A 86 -13.49 10.12 -4.51
CA GLU A 86 -14.64 10.58 -3.71
C GLU A 86 -15.74 9.52 -3.61
N GLU A 87 -15.90 8.68 -4.65
CA GLU A 87 -16.86 7.59 -4.61
C GLU A 87 -16.49 6.52 -3.58
N HIS A 88 -15.20 6.15 -3.47
CA HIS A 88 -14.75 5.24 -2.40
C HIS A 88 -14.98 5.84 -1.00
N LEU A 89 -14.73 7.13 -0.85
CA LEU A 89 -15.01 7.85 0.41
C LEU A 89 -16.50 7.78 0.75
N ARG A 90 -17.37 8.07 -0.23
CA ARG A 90 -18.83 8.02 -0.09
C ARG A 90 -19.32 6.63 0.33
N LEU A 91 -18.85 5.58 -0.34
CA LEU A 91 -19.25 4.20 -0.05
C LEU A 91 -18.86 3.78 1.37
N ILE A 92 -17.63 4.07 1.79
CA ILE A 92 -17.14 3.72 3.13
C ILE A 92 -17.85 4.57 4.20
N ASP A 93 -18.03 5.87 4.00
CA ASP A 93 -18.74 6.74 4.94
C ASP A 93 -20.20 6.30 5.12
N GLN A 94 -20.89 6.00 4.03
CA GLN A 94 -22.26 5.48 4.08
C GLN A 94 -22.33 4.15 4.85
N TRP A 95 -21.39 3.24 4.59
CA TRP A 95 -21.35 1.96 5.31
C TRP A 95 -21.11 2.16 6.82
N THR A 96 -20.13 3.00 7.20
CA THR A 96 -19.80 3.28 8.61
C THR A 96 -20.98 3.90 9.36
N ARG A 97 -21.71 4.83 8.74
CA ARG A 97 -22.91 5.44 9.32
C ARG A 97 -24.03 4.43 9.52
N ASN A 98 -24.23 3.52 8.59
CA ASN A 98 -25.28 2.49 8.66
C ASN A 98 -25.00 1.45 9.74
N HIS A 99 -23.72 1.16 10.01
CA HIS A 99 -23.31 0.08 10.93
C HIS A 99 -22.79 0.60 12.28
N GLY A 100 -22.56 1.92 12.43
CA GLY A 100 -22.02 2.52 13.65
C GLY A 100 -20.60 2.01 14.00
N ARG A 101 -19.80 1.69 12.99
CA ARG A 101 -18.44 1.13 13.13
C ARG A 101 -17.41 2.05 12.52
N THR A 102 -16.17 1.93 12.98
CA THR A 102 -15.03 2.73 12.48
C THR A 102 -14.17 1.89 11.53
N VAL A 103 -13.69 2.52 10.45
CA VAL A 103 -12.85 1.92 9.42
C VAL A 103 -11.53 2.67 9.30
N ASN A 104 -10.41 1.94 9.30
CA ASN A 104 -9.09 2.51 9.05
C ASN A 104 -8.84 2.68 7.56
N VAL A 105 -8.45 3.88 7.13
CA VAL A 105 -8.21 4.15 5.72
C VAL A 105 -6.87 4.82 5.44
N LEU A 106 -6.37 4.59 4.22
CA LEU A 106 -5.27 5.35 3.62
C LEU A 106 -5.82 6.12 2.42
N LEU A 107 -5.45 7.38 2.29
CA LEU A 107 -5.79 8.18 1.11
C LEU A 107 -4.72 7.96 0.03
N ARG A 108 -5.13 7.50 -1.14
CA ARG A 108 -4.20 7.27 -2.24
C ARG A 108 -3.94 8.56 -2.98
N LEU A 109 -2.69 9.02 -2.89
CA LEU A 109 -2.18 10.17 -3.64
C LEU A 109 -1.81 9.74 -5.06
N THR A 110 -2.25 10.50 -6.06
CA THR A 110 -1.89 10.25 -7.46
C THR A 110 -0.41 10.52 -7.74
N SER A 111 0.15 9.76 -8.65
CA SER A 111 1.47 10.03 -9.24
C SER A 111 1.40 10.85 -10.55
N GLY A 112 0.22 11.43 -10.87
CA GLY A 112 -0.04 12.14 -12.11
C GLY A 112 -0.64 11.25 -13.22
N ASN A 113 -1.07 10.03 -12.87
CA ASN A 113 -1.80 9.12 -13.75
C ASN A 113 -3.30 9.07 -13.34
N GLN A 114 -4.07 8.14 -13.93
CA GLN A 114 -5.51 7.99 -13.67
C GLN A 114 -5.84 7.40 -12.29
N PHE A 115 -4.87 7.04 -11.46
CA PHE A 115 -5.08 6.39 -10.18
C PHE A 115 -4.83 7.34 -9.01
N GLY A 116 -5.69 7.24 -8.01
CA GLY A 116 -5.60 8.05 -6.80
C GLY A 116 -6.15 9.47 -6.98
N MET A 117 -6.07 10.25 -5.93
CA MET A 117 -6.56 11.62 -5.82
C MET A 117 -5.38 12.60 -5.88
N ASP A 118 -5.60 13.81 -6.38
CA ASP A 118 -4.60 14.87 -6.33
C ASP A 118 -4.39 15.40 -4.91
N GLU A 119 -3.34 16.18 -4.73
CA GLU A 119 -2.97 16.75 -3.42
C GLU A 119 -4.09 17.65 -2.87
N GLU A 120 -4.78 18.39 -3.73
CA GLU A 120 -5.87 19.30 -3.34
C GLU A 120 -7.05 18.53 -2.73
N LEU A 121 -7.48 17.44 -3.38
CA LEU A 121 -8.57 16.61 -2.89
C LEU A 121 -8.18 15.85 -1.60
N VAL A 122 -6.95 15.33 -1.52
CA VAL A 122 -6.44 14.70 -0.30
C VAL A 122 -6.44 15.69 0.87
N CYS A 123 -5.94 16.91 0.65
CA CYS A 123 -5.94 17.97 1.66
C CYS A 123 -7.36 18.38 2.09
N LYS A 124 -8.29 18.49 1.13
CA LYS A 124 -9.70 18.77 1.42
C LYS A 124 -10.30 17.70 2.33
N ILE A 125 -10.12 16.42 1.99
CA ILE A 125 -10.65 15.30 2.81
C ILE A 125 -10.05 15.32 4.22
N ILE A 126 -8.75 15.55 4.35
CA ILE A 126 -8.08 15.67 5.66
C ILE A 126 -8.61 16.87 6.45
N GLY A 127 -8.80 18.01 5.79
CA GLY A 127 -9.38 19.22 6.41
C GLY A 127 -10.82 19.01 6.91
N GLU A 128 -11.58 18.21 6.19
CA GLU A 128 -12.98 17.88 6.50
C GLU A 128 -13.15 16.58 7.29
N ARG A 129 -12.08 15.97 7.83
CA ARG A 129 -12.09 14.64 8.47
C ARG A 129 -13.12 14.47 9.58
N GLU A 130 -13.42 15.54 10.32
CA GLU A 130 -14.45 15.53 11.37
C GLU A 130 -15.86 15.29 10.82
N SER A 131 -16.08 15.51 9.52
CA SER A 131 -17.34 15.23 8.83
C SER A 131 -17.57 13.74 8.57
N TYR A 132 -16.55 12.92 8.76
CA TYR A 132 -16.54 11.47 8.53
C TYR A 132 -16.26 10.69 9.83
N PRO A 133 -17.18 10.72 10.83
CA PRO A 133 -16.89 10.23 12.17
C PRO A 133 -16.61 8.71 12.27
N GLY A 134 -17.02 7.95 11.23
CA GLY A 134 -16.72 6.52 11.12
C GLY A 134 -15.47 6.20 10.31
N ILE A 135 -14.73 7.21 9.84
CA ILE A 135 -13.51 7.02 9.05
C ILE A 135 -12.30 7.50 9.84
N HIS A 136 -11.39 6.59 10.16
CA HIS A 136 -10.09 6.91 10.72
C HIS A 136 -9.05 6.96 9.61
N ILE A 137 -8.62 8.17 9.21
CA ILE A 137 -7.56 8.35 8.22
C ILE A 137 -6.22 8.07 8.90
N ALA A 138 -5.66 6.89 8.66
CA ALA A 138 -4.37 6.49 9.23
C ALA A 138 -3.18 7.08 8.46
N GLY A 139 -3.35 7.40 7.16
CA GLY A 139 -2.25 7.93 6.38
C GLY A 139 -2.44 7.96 4.89
N ILE A 140 -1.32 7.82 4.19
CA ILE A 140 -1.19 8.00 2.74
C ILE A 140 -0.75 6.70 2.08
N HIS A 141 -1.33 6.40 0.91
CA HIS A 141 -0.87 5.37 -0.01
C HIS A 141 -0.34 6.02 -1.30
N TYR A 142 0.78 5.50 -1.81
CA TYR A 142 1.37 6.00 -3.06
C TYR A 142 2.04 4.91 -3.88
N PHE A 143 1.69 4.85 -5.16
CA PHE A 143 2.32 3.97 -6.14
C PHE A 143 2.39 4.66 -7.51
N SER A 144 3.58 4.79 -8.09
CA SER A 144 3.81 5.52 -9.34
C SER A 144 4.15 4.64 -10.54
N GLY A 145 4.20 3.34 -10.37
CA GLY A 145 4.54 2.39 -11.44
C GLY A 145 5.63 1.40 -11.07
N THR A 146 5.97 0.55 -12.02
CA THR A 146 6.84 -0.62 -11.82
C THR A 146 8.16 -0.49 -12.62
N GLN A 147 9.08 -1.46 -12.43
CA GLN A 147 10.37 -1.58 -13.16
C GLN A 147 11.29 -0.37 -13.01
N LYS A 148 11.36 0.19 -11.81
CA LYS A 148 12.34 1.22 -11.47
C LYS A 148 13.68 0.58 -11.13
N HIS A 149 14.64 0.73 -12.01
CA HIS A 149 16.00 0.17 -11.85
C HIS A 149 16.98 1.14 -11.18
N LYS A 150 16.56 2.39 -10.90
CA LYS A 150 17.42 3.42 -10.30
C LYS A 150 16.87 3.87 -8.96
N LEU A 151 17.66 3.73 -7.91
CA LEU A 151 17.34 4.22 -6.58
C LEU A 151 17.02 5.72 -6.54
N SER A 152 17.64 6.52 -7.42
CA SER A 152 17.38 7.96 -7.50
C SER A 152 15.93 8.32 -7.86
N LYS A 153 15.18 7.43 -8.53
CA LYS A 153 13.75 7.65 -8.77
C LYS A 153 12.94 7.40 -7.50
N ILE A 154 13.26 6.31 -6.79
CA ILE A 154 12.64 5.94 -5.51
C ILE A 154 12.93 7.02 -4.47
N GLN A 155 14.16 7.51 -4.41
CA GLN A 155 14.56 8.59 -3.52
C GLN A 155 13.74 9.85 -3.73
N LYS A 156 13.59 10.31 -4.98
CA LYS A 156 12.79 11.51 -5.29
C LYS A 156 11.32 11.37 -4.89
N GLU A 157 10.75 10.17 -5.02
CA GLU A 157 9.37 9.91 -4.60
C GLU A 157 9.24 9.94 -3.07
N LEU A 158 10.16 9.29 -2.36
CA LEU A 158 10.16 9.29 -0.90
C LEU A 158 10.44 10.67 -0.32
N GLU A 159 11.36 11.47 -0.93
CA GLU A 159 11.56 12.86 -0.57
C GLU A 159 10.29 13.71 -0.76
N LYS A 160 9.57 13.52 -1.88
CA LYS A 160 8.28 14.20 -2.10
C LYS A 160 7.24 13.81 -1.05
N LEU A 161 7.12 12.52 -0.73
CA LEU A 161 6.18 12.03 0.27
C LEU A 161 6.53 12.50 1.68
N ASP A 162 7.81 12.56 2.01
CA ASP A 162 8.30 13.08 3.28
C ASP A 162 7.89 14.56 3.46
N GLN A 163 8.13 15.37 2.43
CA GLN A 163 7.71 16.78 2.40
C GLN A 163 6.18 16.93 2.50
N PHE A 164 5.42 16.07 1.82
CA PHE A 164 3.96 16.09 1.88
C PHE A 164 3.43 15.73 3.27
N CYS A 165 4.04 14.74 3.94
CA CYS A 165 3.69 14.39 5.32
C CYS A 165 3.97 15.55 6.30
N LEU A 166 5.09 16.26 6.11
CA LEU A 166 5.42 17.45 6.91
C LEU A 166 4.41 18.57 6.67
N PHE A 167 4.07 18.85 5.42
CA PHE A 167 3.08 19.84 5.05
C PHE A 167 1.70 19.54 5.68
N LEU A 168 1.25 18.29 5.65
CA LEU A 168 -0.01 17.89 6.31
C LEU A 168 0.03 18.11 7.82
N LYS A 169 1.16 17.90 8.46
CA LYS A 169 1.34 18.14 9.88
C LYS A 169 1.31 19.63 10.22
N GLU A 170 1.98 20.46 9.44
CA GLU A 170 2.11 21.90 9.69
C GLU A 170 0.84 22.68 9.36
N ASP A 171 0.24 22.43 8.20
CA ASP A 171 -0.88 23.22 7.68
C ASP A 171 -2.26 22.67 8.05
N PHE A 172 -2.39 21.36 8.30
CA PHE A 172 -3.66 20.69 8.62
C PHE A 172 -3.71 20.12 10.03
N ALA A 173 -2.66 20.26 10.84
CA ALA A 173 -2.52 19.60 12.14
C ALA A 173 -2.87 18.09 12.05
N PHE A 174 -2.43 17.46 10.95
CA PHE A 174 -2.68 16.05 10.66
C PHE A 174 -1.37 15.28 10.61
N GLU A 175 -1.14 14.43 11.60
CA GLU A 175 0.04 13.58 11.65
C GLU A 175 -0.22 12.25 10.94
N VAL A 176 0.43 12.05 9.81
CA VAL A 176 0.39 10.78 9.05
C VAL A 176 1.02 9.68 9.91
N GLN A 177 0.24 8.65 10.24
CA GLN A 177 0.70 7.52 11.06
C GLN A 177 1.26 6.39 10.21
N GLN A 178 0.73 6.20 9.00
CA GLN A 178 1.12 5.13 8.08
C GLN A 178 1.35 5.67 6.67
N LEU A 179 2.50 5.32 6.11
CA LEU A 179 2.83 5.55 4.69
C LEU A 179 2.95 4.20 4.00
N GLU A 180 2.00 3.87 3.15
CA GLU A 180 2.10 2.72 2.24
C GLU A 180 2.70 3.17 0.93
N TYR A 181 3.85 2.59 0.60
CA TYR A 181 4.61 2.99 -0.58
C TYR A 181 4.95 1.79 -1.46
N GLY A 182 4.51 1.83 -2.72
CA GLY A 182 4.92 0.89 -3.74
C GLY A 182 6.18 1.38 -4.47
N PRO A 183 7.40 0.90 -4.13
CA PRO A 183 8.63 1.36 -4.75
C PRO A 183 8.70 1.00 -6.24
N GLY A 184 7.93 0.01 -6.68
CA GLY A 184 7.98 -0.48 -8.05
C GLY A 184 9.37 -0.94 -8.46
N ALA A 185 10.14 -1.51 -7.54
CA ALA A 185 11.49 -1.98 -7.75
C ALA A 185 11.60 -2.90 -8.95
N GLY A 186 12.57 -2.64 -9.81
CA GLY A 186 12.80 -3.35 -11.06
C GLY A 186 13.52 -4.67 -10.86
N ILE A 187 13.22 -5.61 -11.74
CA ILE A 187 13.90 -6.91 -11.83
C ILE A 187 14.49 -7.10 -13.20
N SER A 188 15.55 -7.92 -13.29
CA SER A 188 16.07 -8.41 -14.56
C SER A 188 15.26 -9.64 -15.01
N TYR A 189 14.78 -9.63 -16.24
CA TYR A 189 14.15 -10.79 -16.86
C TYR A 189 15.13 -11.62 -17.71
N PHE A 190 16.18 -10.98 -18.20
CA PHE A 190 17.12 -11.62 -19.11
C PHE A 190 18.56 -11.43 -18.64
N PRO A 191 19.45 -12.41 -18.88
CA PRO A 191 20.88 -12.28 -18.57
C PRO A 191 21.57 -11.11 -19.29
N SER A 192 20.97 -10.62 -20.38
CA SER A 192 21.45 -9.47 -21.14
C SER A 192 21.13 -8.12 -20.52
N ASP A 193 20.23 -8.08 -19.52
CA ASP A 193 19.83 -6.84 -18.85
C ASP A 193 21.04 -6.29 -18.08
N LYS A 194 21.52 -5.12 -18.51
CA LYS A 194 22.67 -4.45 -17.92
C LYS A 194 22.21 -3.39 -16.92
N ASN A 195 23.04 -3.15 -15.90
CA ASN A 195 22.83 -2.10 -14.89
C ASN A 195 21.55 -2.28 -14.03
N VAL A 196 21.13 -3.50 -13.79
CA VAL A 196 20.09 -3.83 -12.83
C VAL A 196 20.75 -4.13 -11.49
N LEU A 197 20.32 -3.43 -10.45
CA LEU A 197 20.77 -3.71 -9.09
C LEU A 197 20.34 -5.10 -8.67
N SER A 198 21.16 -5.77 -7.89
CA SER A 198 20.74 -7.01 -7.22
C SER A 198 19.60 -6.72 -6.23
N THR A 199 18.88 -7.76 -5.84
CA THR A 199 17.80 -7.64 -4.83
C THR A 199 18.33 -7.00 -3.55
N GLU A 200 19.51 -7.41 -3.10
CA GLU A 200 20.12 -6.90 -1.87
C GLU A 200 20.52 -5.42 -1.99
N GLU A 201 21.17 -5.03 -3.08
CA GLU A 201 21.53 -3.63 -3.34
C GLU A 201 20.29 -2.72 -3.44
N MET A 202 19.24 -3.18 -4.11
CA MET A 202 17.98 -2.43 -4.23
C MET A 202 17.32 -2.23 -2.87
N VAL A 203 17.15 -3.29 -2.09
CA VAL A 203 16.47 -3.24 -0.79
C VAL A 203 17.30 -2.45 0.24
N THR A 204 18.61 -2.65 0.26
CA THR A 204 19.50 -1.89 1.14
C THR A 204 19.48 -0.40 0.78
N GLY A 205 19.50 -0.07 -0.51
CA GLY A 205 19.37 1.31 -0.98
C GLY A 205 18.04 1.97 -0.57
N ILE A 206 16.92 1.27 -0.70
CA ILE A 206 15.60 1.75 -0.23
C ILE A 206 15.63 1.97 1.29
N ARG A 207 16.17 1.02 2.04
CA ARG A 207 16.32 1.14 3.50
C ARG A 207 17.10 2.38 3.91
N GLU A 208 18.22 2.66 3.26
CA GLU A 208 19.03 3.85 3.58
C GLU A 208 18.31 5.16 3.23
N ILE A 209 17.51 5.18 2.16
CA ILE A 209 16.66 6.34 1.84
C ILE A 209 15.63 6.57 2.95
N ILE A 210 14.91 5.51 3.36
CA ILE A 210 13.89 5.58 4.41
C ILE A 210 14.47 6.09 5.72
N LYS A 211 15.66 5.63 6.13
CA LYS A 211 16.31 6.08 7.38
C LYS A 211 16.64 7.58 7.40
N ASN A 212 16.75 8.20 6.23
CA ASN A 212 17.04 9.63 6.13
C ASN A 212 15.76 10.50 6.05
N MET A 213 14.57 9.89 6.05
CA MET A 213 13.30 10.63 6.09
C MET A 213 13.06 11.25 7.47
N GLN A 214 12.35 12.37 7.49
CA GLN A 214 11.85 12.99 8.72
C GLN A 214 10.55 12.34 9.21
N PHE A 215 9.87 11.62 8.33
CA PHE A 215 8.67 10.87 8.67
C PHE A 215 8.93 9.84 9.77
N GLN A 216 8.10 9.85 10.81
CA GLN A 216 8.28 9.00 12.00
C GLN A 216 7.20 7.92 12.16
N GLY A 217 6.25 7.84 11.25
CA GLY A 217 5.21 6.81 11.26
C GLY A 217 5.70 5.46 10.72
N THR A 218 4.79 4.53 10.61
CA THR A 218 5.07 3.21 10.01
C THR A 218 5.15 3.33 8.48
N ILE A 219 6.22 2.81 7.90
CA ILE A 219 6.33 2.67 6.44
C ILE A 219 6.09 1.23 6.07
N THR A 220 5.19 1.01 5.13
CA THR A 220 4.91 -0.31 4.53
C THR A 220 5.33 -0.29 3.06
N LEU A 221 6.18 -1.22 2.64
CA LEU A 221 6.63 -1.35 1.26
C LEU A 221 5.79 -2.39 0.51
N GLU A 222 4.95 -1.92 -0.42
CA GLU A 222 4.13 -2.76 -1.28
C GLU A 222 4.97 -3.33 -2.44
N MET A 223 5.17 -4.63 -2.45
CA MET A 223 5.95 -5.32 -3.46
C MET A 223 5.19 -6.53 -4.03
N GLY A 224 5.09 -6.60 -5.34
CA GLY A 224 4.49 -7.74 -6.05
C GLY A 224 5.52 -8.46 -6.90
N ARG A 225 5.70 -8.00 -8.13
CA ARG A 225 6.63 -8.57 -9.11
C ARG A 225 8.04 -8.79 -8.57
N PHE A 226 8.56 -7.85 -7.80
CA PHE A 226 9.89 -7.93 -7.22
C PHE A 226 10.09 -9.15 -6.31
N LEU A 227 9.02 -9.61 -5.65
CA LEU A 227 9.05 -10.79 -4.78
C LEU A 227 8.85 -12.09 -5.55
N THR A 228 8.14 -12.07 -6.68
CA THR A 228 7.58 -13.28 -7.30
C THR A 228 8.08 -13.61 -8.68
N ALA A 229 8.83 -12.72 -9.33
CA ALA A 229 9.24 -12.91 -10.73
C ALA A 229 10.05 -14.17 -11.00
N MET A 230 10.76 -14.66 -9.98
CA MET A 230 11.57 -15.90 -10.07
C MET A 230 10.85 -17.13 -9.50
N CYS A 231 9.56 -17.02 -9.12
CA CYS A 231 8.82 -18.07 -8.44
C CYS A 231 8.10 -19.06 -9.40
N GLY A 232 8.33 -18.97 -10.71
CA GLY A 232 7.66 -19.85 -11.66
C GLY A 232 8.08 -19.61 -13.09
N SER A 233 7.57 -20.45 -13.99
CA SER A 233 7.74 -20.34 -15.42
C SER A 233 6.38 -20.23 -16.10
N TYR A 234 6.27 -19.33 -17.06
CA TYR A 234 5.09 -19.18 -17.88
C TYR A 234 5.32 -19.88 -19.22
N PHE A 235 4.47 -20.86 -19.53
CA PHE A 235 4.52 -21.61 -20.79
C PHE A 235 3.41 -21.10 -21.70
N THR A 236 3.75 -20.73 -22.93
CA THR A 236 2.82 -20.29 -23.98
C THR A 236 2.80 -21.28 -25.13
#